data_89b15ed3f218afdefce54de960d74117
#
_entry.id   89b15ed3f218afdefce54de960d74117
#
_cell.length_a   1.000
_cell.length_b   1.000
_cell.length_c   1.000
_cell.angle_alpha   90.00
_cell.angle_beta   90.00
_cell.angle_gamma   90.00
#
_symmetry.space_group_name_H-M   'P 1'
#
loop_
_entity.id
_entity.type
_entity.pdbx_description
1 polymer ?
#
loop_
_entity_poly.entity_id
_entity_poly.type
_entity_poly.pdbx_seq_one_letter_code
_entity_poly.pdbx_strand_id
1 'polypeptide(L)'
;MYNFQKQDSMQTLEEGLKEFYSINKEFKALAEKKDNPNSKVFKEHDYTHVLFGLGTSIEEESLLDSYTLWGTHWSWSSIWGFYKDPEYKIVIDDIISKYGGWWSIMKIYLSLAPVKFKVIKRLSLIHI
;
A
#
# COMPACT_ATOMS: atom_id res chain seq x y z
N MET A 1 3.46 -13.13 11.05
CA MET A 1 2.49 -12.03 11.23
C MET A 1 3.13 -11.02 12.18
N TYR A 2 3.30 -9.80 11.72
CA TYR A 2 3.89 -8.69 12.49
C TYR A 2 2.84 -8.04 13.40
N ASN A 3 3.28 -7.23 14.37
CA ASN A 3 2.34 -6.63 15.31
C ASN A 3 1.39 -5.64 14.62
N PHE A 4 1.87 -4.82 13.67
CA PHE A 4 1.02 -3.91 12.91
C PHE A 4 -0.07 -4.63 12.08
N GLN A 5 0.10 -5.93 11.79
CA GLN A 5 -0.86 -6.74 11.04
C GLN A 5 -1.96 -7.35 11.93
N LYS A 6 -1.81 -7.28 13.25
CA LYS A 6 -2.80 -7.84 14.18
C LYS A 6 -3.97 -6.86 14.34
N GLN A 7 -5.17 -7.39 14.32
CA GLN A 7 -6.38 -6.58 14.46
C GLN A 7 -6.54 -5.95 15.84
N ASP A 8 -5.93 -6.55 16.86
CA ASP A 8 -5.93 -6.13 18.26
C ASP A 8 -4.60 -5.46 18.67
N SER A 9 -3.82 -5.01 17.69
CA SER A 9 -2.56 -4.33 17.96
C SER A 9 -2.79 -3.06 18.78
N MET A 10 -2.01 -2.91 19.85
CA MET A 10 -1.99 -1.69 20.68
C MET A 10 -0.95 -0.67 20.20
N GLN A 11 -0.28 -0.95 19.09
CA GLN A 11 0.69 -0.02 18.52
C GLN A 11 0.01 1.25 18.01
N THR A 12 0.68 2.36 18.20
CA THR A 12 0.37 3.60 17.47
C THR A 12 0.75 3.43 15.99
N LEU A 13 0.21 4.29 15.14
CA LEU A 13 0.54 4.29 13.71
C LEU A 13 2.05 4.48 13.46
N GLU A 14 2.71 5.33 14.25
CA GLU A 14 4.16 5.54 14.16
C GLU A 14 4.98 4.33 14.61
N GLU A 15 4.55 3.61 15.64
CA GLU A 15 5.21 2.38 16.08
C GLU A 15 5.05 1.27 15.03
N GLY A 16 3.87 1.16 14.44
CA GLY A 16 3.61 0.24 13.34
C GLY A 16 4.46 0.56 12.11
N LEU A 17 4.61 1.85 11.76
CA LEU A 17 5.48 2.28 10.65
C LEU A 17 6.94 1.95 10.91
N LYS A 18 7.43 2.13 12.13
CA LYS A 18 8.80 1.73 12.50
C LYS A 18 9.02 0.22 12.35
N GLU A 19 8.03 -0.59 12.77
CA GLU A 19 8.08 -2.04 12.57
C GLU A 19 8.07 -2.39 11.08
N PHE A 20 7.18 -1.78 10.27
CA PHE A 20 7.12 -1.96 8.83
C PHE A 20 8.46 -1.64 8.15
N TYR A 21 9.11 -0.54 8.50
CA TYR A 21 10.40 -0.14 7.97
C TYR A 21 11.58 -1.00 8.45
N SER A 22 11.45 -1.66 9.58
CA SER A 22 12.48 -2.60 10.05
C SER A 22 12.62 -3.82 9.13
N ILE A 23 11.53 -4.14 8.44
CA ILE A 23 11.39 -5.29 7.56
C ILE A 23 11.60 -4.87 6.08
N ASN A 24 11.05 -3.73 5.70
CA ASN A 24 11.03 -3.20 4.33
C ASN A 24 11.96 -1.98 4.22
N LYS A 25 13.26 -2.22 4.18
CA LYS A 25 14.27 -1.15 4.20
C LYS A 25 14.26 -0.30 2.92
N GLU A 26 13.91 -0.90 1.80
CA GLU A 26 13.75 -0.23 0.50
C GLU A 26 12.61 0.79 0.51
N PHE A 27 11.50 0.49 1.14
CA PHE A 27 10.37 1.43 1.31
C PHE A 27 10.79 2.61 2.17
N LYS A 28 11.47 2.34 3.29
CA LYS A 28 12.04 3.40 4.13
C LYS A 28 12.96 4.32 3.35
N ALA A 29 13.85 3.75 2.53
CA ALA A 29 14.80 4.53 1.74
C ALA A 29 14.09 5.48 0.75
N LEU A 30 12.99 5.03 0.11
CA LEU A 30 12.18 5.87 -0.78
C LEU A 30 11.45 6.97 -0.01
N ALA A 31 10.84 6.65 1.11
CA ALA A 31 10.07 7.59 1.93
C ALA A 31 10.94 8.67 2.61
N GLU A 32 12.21 8.36 2.92
CA GLU A 32 13.15 9.28 3.58
C GLU A 32 14.09 10.01 2.61
N LYS A 33 13.98 9.77 1.30
CA LYS A 33 14.86 10.38 0.29
C LYS A 33 14.54 11.86 0.12
N LYS A 34 15.45 12.72 0.62
CA LYS A 34 15.26 14.19 0.66
C LYS A 34 15.10 14.85 -0.69
N ASP A 35 15.75 14.29 -1.72
CA ASP A 35 15.77 14.85 -3.07
C ASP A 35 14.63 14.33 -3.97
N ASN A 36 13.77 13.43 -3.45
CA ASN A 36 12.63 12.92 -4.18
C ASN A 36 11.35 13.72 -3.80
N PRO A 37 10.74 14.45 -4.73
CA PRO A 37 9.53 15.22 -4.47
C PRO A 37 8.35 14.34 -4.03
N ASN A 38 8.39 13.03 -4.35
CA ASN A 38 7.36 12.07 -4.01
C ASN A 38 7.60 11.36 -2.65
N SER A 39 8.68 11.66 -1.93
CA SER A 39 9.00 10.99 -0.66
C SER A 39 7.87 11.06 0.37
N LYS A 40 7.16 12.20 0.43
CA LYS A 40 5.98 12.36 1.28
C LYS A 40 4.86 11.40 0.88
N VAL A 41 4.63 11.23 -0.41
CA VAL A 41 3.58 10.37 -0.95
C VAL A 41 3.92 8.89 -0.68
N PHE A 42 5.19 8.51 -0.80
CA PHE A 42 5.65 7.17 -0.40
C PHE A 42 5.39 6.91 1.08
N LYS A 43 5.73 7.88 1.94
CA LYS A 43 5.46 7.75 3.37
C LYS A 43 3.96 7.63 3.68
N GLU A 44 3.13 8.40 3.00
CA GLU A 44 1.66 8.31 3.13
C GLU A 44 1.14 6.93 2.70
N HIS A 45 1.68 6.37 1.60
CA HIS A 45 1.39 5.01 1.17
C HIS A 45 1.81 3.97 2.23
N ASP A 46 3.01 4.11 2.80
CA ASP A 46 3.51 3.17 3.81
C ASP A 46 2.66 3.19 5.09
N TYR A 47 2.10 4.34 5.46
CA TYR A 47 1.09 4.40 6.53
C TYR A 47 -0.16 3.57 6.23
N THR A 48 -0.55 3.44 4.97
CA THR A 48 -1.72 2.63 4.62
C THR A 48 -1.47 1.13 4.83
N HIS A 49 -0.23 0.65 4.63
CA HIS A 49 0.15 -0.73 5.01
C HIS A 49 -0.09 -1.00 6.49
N VAL A 50 0.34 -0.06 7.34
CA VAL A 50 0.15 -0.18 8.79
C VAL A 50 -1.32 -0.08 9.18
N LEU A 51 -2.05 0.88 8.59
CA LEU A 51 -3.46 1.13 8.88
C LEU A 51 -4.34 -0.08 8.54
N PHE A 52 -4.06 -0.73 7.41
CA PHE A 52 -4.84 -1.88 6.94
C PHE A 52 -4.24 -3.22 7.35
N GLY A 53 -3.07 -3.23 7.98
CA GLY A 53 -2.39 -4.44 8.43
C GLY A 53 -1.93 -5.33 7.28
N LEU A 54 -1.53 -4.75 6.15
CA LEU A 54 -1.11 -5.46 4.95
C LEU A 54 0.40 -5.41 4.76
N GLY A 55 0.96 -6.50 4.24
CA GLY A 55 2.36 -6.59 3.84
C GLY A 55 2.58 -6.11 2.40
N THR A 56 3.69 -6.55 1.80
CA THR A 56 4.18 -6.10 0.49
C THR A 56 4.15 -7.20 -0.59
N SER A 57 3.37 -8.27 -0.38
CA SER A 57 3.10 -9.23 -1.46
C SER A 57 2.19 -8.57 -2.50
N ILE A 58 2.23 -9.04 -3.75
CA ILE A 58 1.43 -8.43 -4.82
C ILE A 58 -0.08 -8.48 -4.52
N GLU A 59 -0.53 -9.53 -3.86
CA GLU A 59 -1.92 -9.68 -3.44
C GLU A 59 -2.28 -8.65 -2.37
N GLU A 60 -1.39 -8.44 -1.40
CA GLU A 60 -1.58 -7.45 -0.33
C GLU A 60 -1.49 -6.03 -0.87
N GLU A 61 -0.54 -5.74 -1.78
CA GLU A 61 -0.44 -4.45 -2.48
C GLU A 61 -1.71 -4.15 -3.29
N SER A 62 -2.19 -5.12 -4.06
CA SER A 62 -3.42 -4.94 -4.85
C SER A 62 -4.65 -4.73 -3.96
N LEU A 63 -4.69 -5.40 -2.80
CA LEU A 63 -5.73 -5.21 -1.80
C LEU A 63 -5.62 -3.83 -1.14
N LEU A 64 -4.40 -3.39 -0.84
CA LEU A 64 -4.10 -2.09 -0.27
C LEU A 64 -4.54 -0.96 -1.22
N ASP A 65 -4.18 -1.06 -2.50
CA ASP A 65 -4.62 -0.12 -3.53
C ASP A 65 -6.14 -0.01 -3.59
N SER A 66 -6.81 -1.18 -3.52
CA SER A 66 -8.27 -1.23 -3.50
C SER A 66 -8.84 -0.54 -2.25
N TYR A 67 -8.24 -0.77 -1.08
CA TYR A 67 -8.66 -0.12 0.17
C TYR A 67 -8.41 1.38 0.15
N THR A 68 -7.24 1.79 -0.33
CA THR A 68 -6.84 3.19 -0.42
C THR A 68 -7.72 3.95 -1.39
N LEU A 69 -7.99 3.39 -2.57
CA LEU A 69 -8.83 4.00 -3.59
C LEU A 69 -10.27 4.21 -3.14
N TRP A 70 -10.85 3.25 -2.42
CA TRP A 70 -12.26 3.30 -2.00
C TRP A 70 -12.47 3.86 -0.60
N GLY A 71 -11.42 3.88 0.22
CA GLY A 71 -11.50 4.23 1.62
C GLY A 71 -10.84 5.55 2.00
N THR A 72 -10.13 6.21 1.08
CA THR A 72 -9.42 7.45 1.35
C THR A 72 -9.72 8.51 0.28
N HIS A 73 -9.11 9.68 0.43
CA HIS A 73 -9.19 10.77 -0.56
C HIS A 73 -8.23 10.57 -1.76
N TRP A 74 -7.55 9.44 -1.84
CA TRP A 74 -6.70 9.13 -2.97
C TRP A 74 -7.51 8.98 -4.25
N SER A 75 -7.04 9.63 -5.29
CA SER A 75 -7.67 9.59 -6.61
C SER A 75 -6.83 8.77 -7.58
N TRP A 76 -7.44 8.35 -8.67
CA TRP A 76 -6.72 7.72 -9.78
C TRP A 76 -5.56 8.57 -10.28
N SER A 77 -5.67 9.90 -10.25
CA SER A 77 -4.58 10.81 -10.64
C SER A 77 -3.37 10.73 -9.71
N SER A 78 -3.58 10.49 -8.40
CA SER A 78 -2.51 10.28 -7.43
C SER A 78 -1.78 8.98 -7.70
N ILE A 79 -2.51 7.89 -7.96
CA ILE A 79 -1.95 6.59 -8.32
C ILE A 79 -1.13 6.69 -9.61
N TRP A 80 -1.64 7.38 -10.64
CA TRP A 80 -0.89 7.62 -11.88
C TRP A 80 0.38 8.44 -11.65
N GLY A 81 0.38 9.36 -10.70
CA GLY A 81 1.57 10.10 -10.27
C GLY A 81 2.68 9.19 -9.76
N PHE A 82 2.31 8.17 -8.99
CA PHE A 82 3.22 7.14 -8.49
C PHE A 82 3.89 6.37 -9.63
N TYR A 83 3.11 5.86 -10.56
CA TYR A 83 3.64 5.08 -11.70
C TYR A 83 4.54 5.88 -12.63
N LYS A 84 4.53 7.20 -12.56
CA LYS A 84 5.44 8.07 -13.34
C LYS A 84 6.78 8.31 -12.64
N ASP A 85 6.91 7.99 -11.36
CA ASP A 85 8.18 8.11 -10.65
C ASP A 85 9.15 7.04 -11.18
N PRO A 86 10.35 7.42 -11.69
CA PRO A 86 11.28 6.47 -12.28
C PRO A 86 11.78 5.40 -11.31
N GLU A 87 11.94 5.75 -10.02
CA GLU A 87 12.42 4.83 -9.00
C GLU A 87 11.33 3.82 -8.62
N TYR A 88 10.10 4.30 -8.47
CA TYR A 88 8.94 3.44 -8.23
C TYR A 88 8.68 2.49 -9.41
N LYS A 89 8.82 3.03 -10.64
CA LYS A 89 8.66 2.23 -11.85
C LYS A 89 9.58 1.03 -11.89
N ILE A 90 10.85 1.17 -11.50
CA ILE A 90 11.80 0.06 -11.44
C ILE A 90 11.32 -1.04 -10.50
N VAL A 91 10.84 -0.66 -9.30
CA VAL A 91 10.32 -1.60 -8.31
C VAL A 91 9.07 -2.32 -8.84
N ILE A 92 8.15 -1.58 -9.44
CA ILE A 92 6.92 -2.14 -10.00
C ILE A 92 7.20 -3.07 -11.18
N ASP A 93 8.09 -2.70 -12.09
CA ASP A 93 8.45 -3.53 -13.24
C ASP A 93 9.10 -4.86 -12.78
N ASP A 94 9.92 -4.83 -11.72
CA ASP A 94 10.49 -6.04 -11.11
C ASP A 94 9.40 -6.92 -10.48
N ILE A 95 8.48 -6.34 -9.73
CA ILE A 95 7.33 -7.05 -9.15
C ILE A 95 6.49 -7.68 -10.27
N ILE A 96 6.08 -6.90 -11.28
CA ILE A 96 5.25 -7.38 -12.38
C ILE A 96 5.92 -8.55 -13.11
N SER A 97 7.24 -8.47 -13.35
CA SER A 97 7.98 -9.53 -14.00
C SER A 97 8.00 -10.83 -13.20
N LYS A 98 8.16 -10.74 -11.88
CA LYS A 98 8.16 -11.88 -10.96
C LYS A 98 6.79 -12.58 -10.87
N TYR A 99 5.71 -11.84 -11.04
CA TYR A 99 4.34 -12.38 -10.95
C TYR A 99 3.71 -12.77 -12.29
N GLY A 100 4.51 -12.84 -13.37
CA GLY A 100 4.04 -13.34 -14.67
C GLY A 100 3.41 -12.26 -15.56
N GLY A 101 3.80 -11.01 -15.34
CA GLY A 101 3.45 -9.88 -16.21
C GLY A 101 2.09 -9.24 -15.88
N TRP A 102 1.77 -8.20 -16.64
CA TRP A 102 0.56 -7.37 -16.47
C TRP A 102 -0.74 -8.16 -16.49
N TRP A 103 -0.81 -9.27 -17.23
CA TRP A 103 -2.01 -10.09 -17.28
C TRP A 103 -2.35 -10.75 -15.95
N SER A 104 -1.33 -11.18 -15.21
CA SER A 104 -1.50 -11.77 -13.89
C SER A 104 -1.95 -10.71 -12.88
N ILE A 105 -1.38 -9.52 -12.94
CA ILE A 105 -1.80 -8.36 -12.13
C ILE A 105 -3.26 -8.00 -12.39
N MET A 106 -3.66 -7.90 -13.68
CA MET A 106 -5.06 -7.64 -14.06
C MET A 106 -6.04 -8.66 -13.46
N LYS A 107 -5.69 -9.95 -13.46
CA LYS A 107 -6.53 -11.00 -12.85
C LYS A 107 -6.70 -10.79 -11.36
N ILE A 108 -5.64 -10.40 -10.65
CA ILE A 108 -5.69 -10.11 -9.21
C ILE A 108 -6.64 -8.94 -8.95
N TYR A 109 -6.49 -7.81 -9.64
CA TYR A 109 -7.38 -6.66 -9.48
C TYR A 109 -8.85 -6.98 -9.79
N LEU A 110 -9.11 -7.78 -10.84
CA LEU A 110 -10.46 -8.22 -11.16
C LEU A 110 -11.06 -9.11 -10.06
N SER A 111 -10.25 -9.98 -9.46
CA SER A 111 -10.68 -10.82 -8.33
C SER A 111 -11.01 -10.01 -7.07
N LEU A 112 -10.39 -8.84 -6.92
CA LEU A 112 -10.61 -7.93 -5.79
C LEU A 112 -11.75 -6.92 -6.03
N ALA A 113 -12.34 -6.88 -7.23
CA ALA A 113 -13.43 -5.95 -7.53
C ALA A 113 -14.59 -5.95 -6.50
N PRO A 114 -14.98 -7.09 -5.89
CA PRO A 114 -16.00 -7.11 -4.84
C PRO A 114 -15.55 -6.49 -3.51
N VAL A 115 -14.25 -6.29 -3.31
CA VAL A 115 -13.68 -5.78 -2.04
C VAL A 115 -14.16 -4.37 -1.73
N LYS A 116 -14.44 -3.54 -2.73
CA LYS A 116 -14.97 -2.18 -2.55
C LYS A 116 -16.18 -2.14 -1.61
N PHE A 117 -17.09 -3.11 -1.71
CA PHE A 117 -18.29 -3.17 -0.87
C PHE A 117 -17.95 -3.55 0.58
N LYS A 118 -16.94 -4.40 0.78
CA LYS A 118 -16.45 -4.77 2.10
C LYS A 118 -15.73 -3.62 2.79
N VAL A 119 -14.95 -2.84 2.05
CA VAL A 119 -14.23 -1.66 2.56
C VAL A 119 -15.20 -0.59 3.04
N ILE A 120 -16.16 -0.21 2.22
CA ILE A 120 -17.16 0.80 2.59
C ILE A 120 -17.90 0.37 3.87
N LYS A 121 -18.27 -0.90 3.97
CA LYS A 121 -18.93 -1.44 5.17
C LYS A 121 -18.01 -1.41 6.39
N ARG A 122 -16.72 -1.71 6.23
CA ARG A 122 -15.75 -1.74 7.33
C ARG A 122 -15.40 -0.33 7.82
N LEU A 123 -15.21 0.62 6.91
CA LEU A 123 -14.93 2.01 7.25
C LEU A 123 -16.12 2.69 7.93
N SER A 124 -17.34 2.32 7.62
CA SER A 124 -18.54 2.80 8.32
C SER A 124 -18.61 2.35 9.78
N LEU A 125 -17.85 1.32 10.17
CA LEU A 125 -17.77 0.80 11.53
C LEU A 125 -16.59 1.37 12.32
N ILE A 126 -15.64 2.02 11.64
CA ILE A 126 -14.51 2.69 12.28
C ILE A 126 -14.95 4.14 12.56
N HIS A 127 -15.43 4.39 13.74
CA HIS A 127 -15.59 5.75 14.23
C HIS A 127 -14.19 6.31 14.48
N ILE A 128 -13.73 7.10 13.51
CA ILE A 128 -12.51 7.90 13.64
C ILE A 128 -12.82 9.09 14.54
#